data_05dfc03b3bff64c856a8c2cda0ffeeeb
#
_entry.id   05dfc03b3bff64c856a8c2cda0ffeeeb
#
_cell.length_a   1.000
_cell.length_b   1.000
_cell.length_c   1.000
_cell.angle_alpha   90.00
_cell.angle_beta   90.00
_cell.angle_gamma   90.00
#
_symmetry.space_group_name_H-M   'P 1'
#
loop_
_entity.id
_entity.type
_entity.pdbx_description
1 polymer ?
#
loop_
_entity_poly.entity_id
_entity_poly.type
_entity_poly.pdbx_seq_one_letter_code
_entity_poly.pdbx_strand_id
1 'polypeptide(L)'
;KRNNWADFVIGSCLYFERKFSVKINNISIYIKSSLPLGVGLSSSAAITVSALKSLSCYFQKNLADEDLINLAFEVENDFVGVGGGVMDQFVSVLGNHYEALFLDTFNKNYELIPIFQDYQFLIIDSNTQRILSDSEFNKKKELCLNAAKKMKIQNLCAKTKIDENDVQILSDDELNVSKHVI
;
A
#
# COMPACT_ATOMS: atom_id res chain seq x y z
N LYS A 1 1.72 -9.09 -18.30
CA LYS A 1 2.65 -9.08 -17.16
C LYS A 1 4.02 -9.64 -17.56
N ARG A 2 5.07 -9.05 -17.03
CA ARG A 2 6.47 -9.49 -17.22
C ARG A 2 7.04 -10.15 -15.97
N ASN A 3 6.30 -10.11 -14.86
CA ASN A 3 6.69 -10.59 -13.53
C ASN A 3 7.99 -9.92 -13.01
N ASN A 4 8.10 -8.62 -13.23
CA ASN A 4 9.18 -7.79 -12.75
C ASN A 4 8.69 -6.36 -12.45
N TRP A 5 9.60 -5.49 -12.01
CA TRP A 5 9.28 -4.11 -11.63
C TRP A 5 8.54 -3.28 -12.71
N ALA A 6 8.70 -3.63 -14.00
CA ALA A 6 8.02 -2.92 -15.08
C ALA A 6 6.49 -3.12 -15.05
N ASP A 7 6.00 -4.14 -14.36
CA ASP A 7 4.57 -4.39 -14.23
C ASP A 7 3.86 -3.25 -13.49
N PHE A 8 4.52 -2.58 -12.55
CA PHE A 8 3.97 -1.39 -11.88
C PHE A 8 3.69 -0.26 -12.88
N VAL A 9 4.62 -0.02 -13.80
CA VAL A 9 4.46 1.02 -14.84
C VAL A 9 3.47 0.60 -15.92
N ILE A 10 3.51 -0.65 -16.36
CA ILE A 10 2.56 -1.21 -17.33
C ILE A 10 1.14 -1.15 -16.77
N GLY A 11 0.95 -1.57 -15.53
CA GLY A 11 -0.32 -1.47 -14.83
C GLY A 11 -0.81 -0.03 -14.72
N SER A 12 0.07 0.90 -14.36
CA SER A 12 -0.25 2.33 -14.31
C SER A 12 -0.76 2.85 -15.66
N CYS A 13 -0.11 2.50 -16.76
CA CYS A 13 -0.58 2.87 -18.09
C CYS A 13 -1.97 2.30 -18.39
N LEU A 14 -2.18 1.01 -18.15
CA LEU A 14 -3.45 0.33 -18.43
C LEU A 14 -4.62 0.89 -17.62
N TYR A 15 -4.39 1.14 -16.32
CA TYR A 15 -5.43 1.67 -15.44
C TYR A 15 -5.71 3.14 -15.73
N PHE A 16 -4.69 3.91 -16.07
CA PHE A 16 -4.85 5.29 -16.52
C PHE A 16 -5.66 5.38 -17.83
N GLU A 17 -5.35 4.53 -18.83
CA GLU A 17 -6.12 4.44 -20.08
C GLU A 17 -7.60 4.18 -19.80
N ARG A 18 -7.90 3.24 -18.91
CA ARG A 18 -9.29 2.88 -18.54
C ARG A 18 -10.00 4.03 -17.84
N LYS A 19 -9.35 4.67 -16.85
CA LYS A 19 -9.95 5.76 -16.08
C LYS A 19 -10.30 6.97 -16.94
N PHE A 20 -9.40 7.34 -17.86
CA PHE A 20 -9.55 8.57 -18.65
C PHE A 20 -9.97 8.33 -20.10
N SER A 21 -10.21 7.09 -20.50
CA SER A 21 -10.58 6.73 -21.90
C SER A 21 -9.58 7.28 -22.93
N VAL A 22 -8.30 7.28 -22.60
CA VAL A 22 -7.19 7.69 -23.48
C VAL A 22 -6.46 6.47 -24.00
N LYS A 23 -5.69 6.61 -25.08
CA LYS A 23 -4.79 5.58 -25.58
C LYS A 23 -3.35 6.03 -25.40
N ILE A 24 -2.55 5.23 -24.74
CA ILE A 24 -1.12 5.46 -24.50
C ILE A 24 -0.33 4.73 -25.58
N ASN A 25 0.03 5.45 -26.64
CA ASN A 25 0.79 4.91 -27.76
C ASN A 25 2.07 5.73 -27.97
N ASN A 26 3.14 5.07 -28.39
CA ASN A 26 4.38 5.72 -28.81
C ASN A 26 5.00 6.65 -27.76
N ILE A 27 4.93 6.31 -26.48
CA ILE A 27 5.61 7.03 -25.40
C ILE A 27 6.82 6.23 -24.92
N SER A 28 7.87 6.95 -24.52
CA SER A 28 9.00 6.38 -23.81
C SER A 28 9.00 6.92 -22.38
N ILE A 29 9.09 6.02 -21.40
CA ILE A 29 9.12 6.40 -19.98
C ILE A 29 10.53 6.13 -19.46
N TYR A 30 11.21 7.20 -19.00
CA TYR A 30 12.49 7.11 -18.33
C TYR A 30 12.28 7.18 -16.81
N ILE A 31 12.88 6.22 -16.10
CA ILE A 31 12.75 6.10 -14.64
C ILE A 31 14.13 6.26 -14.02
N LYS A 32 14.24 7.18 -13.05
CA LYS A 32 15.41 7.35 -12.20
C LYS A 32 14.95 7.33 -10.74
N SER A 33 15.60 6.51 -9.92
CA SER A 33 15.29 6.39 -8.49
C SER A 33 16.58 6.46 -7.67
N SER A 34 16.50 7.13 -6.52
CA SER A 34 17.49 7.06 -5.45
C SER A 34 17.04 6.14 -4.32
N LEU A 35 15.79 5.62 -4.38
CA LEU A 35 15.30 4.67 -3.40
C LEU A 35 15.94 3.30 -3.63
N PRO A 36 16.52 2.67 -2.60
CA PRO A 36 16.99 1.31 -2.70
C PRO A 36 15.81 0.35 -2.95
N LEU A 37 16.03 -0.67 -3.77
CA LEU A 37 14.99 -1.61 -4.17
C LEU A 37 14.96 -2.82 -3.22
N GLY A 38 13.75 -3.27 -2.85
CA GLY A 38 13.56 -4.52 -2.11
C GLY A 38 13.88 -4.44 -0.61
N VAL A 39 14.12 -3.25 -0.07
CA VAL A 39 14.48 -3.03 1.34
C VAL A 39 13.32 -2.56 2.23
N GLY A 40 12.09 -2.61 1.73
CA GLY A 40 10.91 -2.25 2.51
C GLY A 40 10.63 -0.74 2.63
N LEU A 41 11.19 0.08 1.73
CA LEU A 41 10.97 1.53 1.67
C LEU A 41 9.89 1.94 0.64
N SER A 42 8.87 1.13 0.47
CA SER A 42 7.70 1.43 -0.38
C SER A 42 8.04 1.82 -1.81
N SER A 43 9.13 1.28 -2.38
CA SER A 43 9.57 1.61 -3.74
C SER A 43 8.55 1.24 -4.82
N SER A 44 7.69 0.25 -4.59
CA SER A 44 6.58 -0.13 -5.45
C SER A 44 5.52 0.97 -5.53
N ALA A 45 5.06 1.48 -4.40
CA ALA A 45 4.11 2.59 -4.36
C ALA A 45 4.71 3.86 -4.97
N ALA A 46 5.99 4.15 -4.68
CA ALA A 46 6.68 5.31 -5.23
C ALA A 46 6.73 5.28 -6.76
N ILE A 47 7.07 4.15 -7.39
CA ILE A 47 7.10 4.03 -8.86
C ILE A 47 5.71 4.11 -9.47
N THR A 48 4.71 3.44 -8.84
CA THR A 48 3.32 3.43 -9.33
C THR A 48 2.71 4.83 -9.29
N VAL A 49 2.82 5.52 -8.14
CA VAL A 49 2.33 6.89 -7.96
C VAL A 49 3.04 7.86 -8.93
N SER A 50 4.37 7.76 -9.06
CA SER A 50 5.13 8.61 -9.97
C SER A 50 4.74 8.40 -11.43
N ALA A 51 4.51 7.16 -11.85
CA ALA A 51 4.06 6.84 -13.20
C ALA A 51 2.66 7.43 -13.48
N LEU A 52 1.70 7.22 -12.58
CA LEU A 52 0.35 7.76 -12.71
C LEU A 52 0.33 9.29 -12.73
N LYS A 53 1.12 9.94 -11.86
CA LYS A 53 1.23 11.40 -11.81
C LYS A 53 1.88 11.95 -13.07
N SER A 54 2.89 11.28 -13.61
CA SER A 54 3.53 11.66 -14.88
C SER A 54 2.56 11.53 -16.06
N LEU A 55 1.76 10.46 -16.12
CA LEU A 55 0.71 10.29 -17.13
C LEU A 55 -0.37 11.38 -17.00
N SER A 56 -0.80 11.69 -15.78
CA SER A 56 -1.74 12.77 -15.50
C SER A 56 -1.25 14.10 -16.07
N CYS A 57 0.02 14.45 -15.82
CA CYS A 57 0.63 15.66 -16.37
C CYS A 57 0.74 15.61 -17.91
N TYR A 58 1.22 14.50 -18.48
CA TYR A 58 1.44 14.36 -19.91
C TYR A 58 0.12 14.47 -20.70
N PHE A 59 -0.94 13.81 -20.24
CA PHE A 59 -2.26 13.83 -20.89
C PHE A 59 -3.15 14.98 -20.41
N GLN A 60 -2.66 15.89 -19.57
CA GLN A 60 -3.39 17.01 -18.99
C GLN A 60 -4.75 16.57 -18.38
N LYS A 61 -4.72 15.45 -17.65
CA LYS A 61 -5.88 14.92 -16.95
C LYS A 61 -5.76 15.25 -15.47
N ASN A 62 -6.81 15.80 -14.89
CA ASN A 62 -6.83 16.03 -13.44
C ASN A 62 -7.02 14.68 -12.71
N LEU A 63 -6.05 14.31 -11.92
CA LEU A 63 -6.07 13.13 -11.06
C LEU A 63 -5.91 13.62 -9.63
N ALA A 64 -7.03 13.74 -8.91
CA ALA A 64 -7.04 14.14 -7.50
C ALA A 64 -6.27 13.13 -6.64
N ASP A 65 -5.74 13.57 -5.51
CA ASP A 65 -4.90 12.73 -4.65
C ASP A 65 -5.59 11.43 -4.19
N GLU A 66 -6.88 11.51 -3.84
CA GLU A 66 -7.66 10.32 -3.49
C GLU A 66 -7.79 9.33 -4.66
N ASP A 67 -8.05 9.83 -5.84
CA ASP A 67 -8.12 9.02 -7.07
C ASP A 67 -6.75 8.41 -7.41
N LEU A 68 -5.67 9.17 -7.22
CA LEU A 68 -4.31 8.70 -7.45
C LEU A 68 -3.95 7.57 -6.46
N ILE A 69 -4.29 7.73 -5.19
CA ILE A 69 -4.09 6.70 -4.15
C ILE A 69 -4.85 5.42 -4.52
N ASN A 70 -6.14 5.54 -4.82
CA ASN A 70 -6.97 4.39 -5.15
C ASN A 70 -6.49 3.70 -6.42
N LEU A 71 -6.16 4.44 -7.46
CA LEU A 71 -5.67 3.88 -8.73
C LEU A 71 -4.31 3.19 -8.55
N ALA A 72 -3.40 3.77 -7.77
CA ALA A 72 -2.13 3.14 -7.44
C ALA A 72 -2.32 1.84 -6.65
N PHE A 73 -3.25 1.83 -5.69
CA PHE A 73 -3.62 0.64 -4.94
C PHE A 73 -4.17 -0.48 -5.84
N GLU A 74 -5.10 -0.15 -6.77
CA GLU A 74 -5.63 -1.10 -7.74
C GLU A 74 -4.54 -1.68 -8.65
N VAL A 75 -3.62 -0.85 -9.13
CA VAL A 75 -2.49 -1.32 -9.94
C VAL A 75 -1.66 -2.35 -9.18
N GLU A 76 -1.31 -2.08 -7.93
CA GLU A 76 -0.47 -2.98 -7.13
C GLU A 76 -1.20 -4.27 -6.74
N ASN A 77 -2.46 -4.19 -6.34
CA ASN A 77 -3.19 -5.35 -5.84
C ASN A 77 -3.82 -6.18 -6.97
N ASP A 78 -4.51 -5.54 -7.93
CA ASP A 78 -5.30 -6.26 -8.93
C ASP A 78 -4.45 -6.62 -10.16
N PHE A 79 -3.54 -5.73 -10.58
CA PHE A 79 -2.70 -6.00 -11.74
C PHE A 79 -1.39 -6.69 -11.34
N VAL A 80 -0.61 -6.14 -10.43
CA VAL A 80 0.67 -6.76 -10.04
C VAL A 80 0.43 -7.98 -9.14
N GLY A 81 -0.47 -7.88 -8.18
CA GLY A 81 -0.83 -8.97 -7.26
C GLY A 81 0.00 -8.97 -5.98
N VAL A 82 0.43 -7.80 -5.49
CA VAL A 82 1.25 -7.69 -4.28
C VAL A 82 0.44 -8.01 -3.01
N GLY A 83 -0.88 -7.74 -3.02
CA GLY A 83 -1.76 -8.03 -1.89
C GLY A 83 -1.57 -7.13 -0.67
N GLY A 84 -0.92 -5.98 -0.84
CA GLY A 84 -0.63 -5.01 0.23
C GLY A 84 -1.85 -4.24 0.76
N GLY A 85 -1.64 -3.45 1.82
CA GLY A 85 -2.55 -2.40 2.27
C GLY A 85 -2.36 -1.09 1.50
N VAL A 86 -3.14 -0.07 1.85
CA VAL A 86 -3.15 1.23 1.14
C VAL A 86 -2.15 2.26 1.71
N MET A 87 -1.49 1.94 2.82
CA MET A 87 -0.62 2.87 3.57
C MET A 87 0.50 3.47 2.70
N ASP A 88 1.16 2.63 1.91
CA ASP A 88 2.31 3.04 1.10
C ASP A 88 1.92 4.05 0.02
N GLN A 89 0.72 3.89 -0.56
CA GLN A 89 0.18 4.84 -1.54
C GLN A 89 -0.19 6.16 -0.87
N PHE A 90 -0.82 6.11 0.33
CA PHE A 90 -1.13 7.33 1.09
C PHE A 90 0.13 8.14 1.37
N VAL A 91 1.17 7.52 1.91
CA VAL A 91 2.44 8.20 2.21
C VAL A 91 3.12 8.71 0.94
N SER A 92 3.09 7.96 -0.16
CA SER A 92 3.70 8.37 -1.43
C SER A 92 3.01 9.58 -2.08
N VAL A 93 1.71 9.79 -1.81
CA VAL A 93 0.93 10.90 -2.37
C VAL A 93 0.87 12.10 -1.44
N LEU A 94 0.66 11.89 -0.14
CA LEU A 94 0.32 12.91 0.83
C LEU A 94 1.45 13.25 1.81
N GLY A 95 2.52 12.43 1.85
CA GLY A 95 3.64 12.65 2.75
C GLY A 95 4.36 13.98 2.49
N ASN A 96 4.69 14.70 3.54
CA ASN A 96 5.44 15.95 3.50
C ASN A 96 6.78 15.81 4.22
N HIS A 97 7.66 16.76 3.92
CA HIS A 97 8.97 16.84 4.56
C HIS A 97 8.82 17.24 6.04
N TYR A 98 9.49 16.55 6.93
CA TYR A 98 9.41 16.70 8.41
C TYR A 98 8.03 16.41 9.02
N GLU A 99 7.19 15.66 8.34
CA GLU A 99 5.90 15.22 8.87
C GLU A 99 5.78 13.69 8.79
N ALA A 100 5.19 13.11 9.81
CA ALA A 100 4.74 11.72 9.80
C ALA A 100 3.26 11.69 9.42
N LEU A 101 2.87 10.75 8.59
CA LEU A 101 1.47 10.56 8.23
C LEU A 101 0.87 9.49 9.18
N PHE A 102 -0.05 9.93 10.03
CA PHE A 102 -0.89 9.04 10.82
C PHE A 102 -2.13 8.69 10.01
N LEU A 103 -2.37 7.40 9.77
CA LEU A 103 -3.45 6.92 8.91
C LEU A 103 -4.35 5.95 9.65
N ASP A 104 -5.64 6.28 9.78
CA ASP A 104 -6.68 5.30 10.07
C ASP A 104 -7.02 4.54 8.77
N THR A 105 -6.50 3.34 8.64
CA THR A 105 -6.69 2.52 7.44
C THR A 105 -8.12 2.03 7.26
N PHE A 106 -8.95 2.09 8.29
CA PHE A 106 -10.35 1.70 8.23
C PHE A 106 -11.23 2.78 7.59
N ASN A 107 -11.12 4.02 8.11
CA ASN A 107 -11.90 5.16 7.64
C ASN A 107 -11.17 5.97 6.57
N LYS A 108 -9.89 5.64 6.29
CA LYS A 108 -8.99 6.41 5.42
C LYS A 108 -8.79 7.87 5.85
N ASN A 109 -9.04 8.17 7.12
CA ASN A 109 -8.73 9.47 7.70
C ASN A 109 -7.23 9.54 7.99
N TYR A 110 -6.63 10.68 7.72
CA TYR A 110 -5.21 10.88 7.98
C TYR A 110 -4.93 12.22 8.62
N GLU A 111 -3.80 12.30 9.32
CA GLU A 111 -3.27 13.51 9.92
C GLU A 111 -1.76 13.57 9.64
N LEU A 112 -1.26 14.76 9.32
CA LEU A 112 0.17 15.02 9.19
C LEU A 112 0.68 15.55 10.51
N ILE A 113 1.56 14.80 11.16
CA ILE A 113 2.12 15.10 12.47
C ILE A 113 3.54 15.60 12.30
N PRO A 114 3.86 16.84 12.73
CA PRO A 114 5.20 17.37 12.65
C PRO A 114 6.23 16.51 13.42
N ILE A 115 7.35 16.21 12.77
CA ILE A 115 8.49 15.54 13.40
C ILE A 115 9.44 16.61 13.91
N PHE A 116 9.78 16.57 15.20
CA PHE A 116 10.73 17.50 15.78
C PHE A 116 12.12 17.32 15.14
N GLN A 117 12.74 18.44 14.74
CA GLN A 117 14.03 18.47 14.05
C GLN A 117 15.21 17.95 14.91
N ASP A 118 14.99 17.86 16.22
CA ASP A 118 15.99 17.31 17.17
C ASP A 118 16.10 15.78 17.10
N TYR A 119 15.20 15.10 16.39
CA TYR A 119 15.20 13.65 16.20
C TYR A 119 15.59 13.29 14.76
N GLN A 120 16.35 12.23 14.64
CA GLN A 120 16.72 11.65 13.35
C GLN A 120 16.25 10.21 13.26
N PHE A 121 15.75 9.81 12.09
CA PHE A 121 15.44 8.42 11.81
C PHE A 121 16.67 7.74 11.23
N LEU A 122 17.11 6.66 11.86
CA LEU A 122 18.13 5.78 11.32
C LEU A 122 17.48 4.59 10.64
N ILE A 123 17.68 4.47 9.34
CA ILE A 123 17.20 3.33 8.56
C ILE A 123 18.37 2.36 8.41
N ILE A 124 18.20 1.13 8.93
CA ILE A 124 19.21 0.09 8.88
C ILE A 124 18.70 -1.01 7.94
N ASP A 125 19.46 -1.29 6.89
CA ASP A 125 19.20 -2.42 6.01
C ASP A 125 19.65 -3.71 6.70
N SER A 126 18.74 -4.64 6.90
CA SER A 126 19.04 -5.97 7.47
C SER A 126 19.75 -6.89 6.48
N ASN A 127 19.96 -6.45 5.26
CA ASN A 127 20.52 -7.22 4.14
C ASN A 127 19.76 -8.54 3.84
N THR A 128 18.47 -8.57 4.21
CA THR A 128 17.59 -9.70 3.94
C THR A 128 16.68 -9.32 2.78
N GLN A 129 16.78 -10.04 1.66
CA GLN A 129 15.91 -9.80 0.51
C GLN A 129 14.47 -10.17 0.86
N ARG A 130 13.57 -9.20 0.73
CA ARG A 130 12.13 -9.40 0.87
C ARG A 130 11.53 -9.78 -0.49
N ILE A 131 11.02 -11.00 -0.58
CA ILE A 131 10.24 -11.42 -1.75
C ILE A 131 8.80 -10.95 -1.53
N LEU A 132 8.33 -9.95 -2.30
CA LEU A 132 7.01 -9.33 -2.20
C LEU A 132 5.83 -10.32 -2.35
N SER A 133 6.08 -11.45 -3.00
CA SER A 133 5.11 -12.55 -3.13
C SER A 133 5.12 -13.52 -1.95
N ASP A 134 5.83 -13.21 -0.86
CA ASP A 134 6.10 -14.18 0.17
C ASP A 134 4.84 -14.56 0.95
N SER A 135 4.67 -15.85 1.05
CA SER A 135 3.51 -16.55 1.60
C SER A 135 3.15 -16.16 3.05
N GLU A 136 4.11 -15.63 3.84
CA GLU A 136 3.87 -15.29 5.25
C GLU A 136 2.98 -14.05 5.44
N PHE A 137 3.20 -12.98 4.65
CA PHE A 137 2.33 -11.80 4.72
C PHE A 137 0.90 -12.14 4.30
N ASN A 138 0.77 -12.88 3.20
CA ASN A 138 -0.53 -13.32 2.71
C ASN A 138 -1.22 -14.25 3.72
N LYS A 139 -0.48 -15.17 4.36
CA LYS A 139 -1.01 -16.01 5.44
C LYS A 139 -1.53 -15.19 6.63
N LYS A 140 -0.75 -14.21 7.11
CA LYS A 140 -1.20 -13.33 8.20
C LYS A 140 -2.43 -12.52 7.83
N LYS A 141 -2.48 -11.98 6.60
CA LYS A 141 -3.66 -11.28 6.07
C LYS A 141 -4.88 -12.21 6.04
N GLU A 142 -4.72 -13.45 5.58
CA GLU A 142 -5.78 -14.44 5.53
C GLU A 142 -6.28 -14.80 6.94
N LEU A 143 -5.39 -14.97 7.91
CA LEU A 143 -5.75 -15.19 9.32
C LEU A 143 -6.56 -14.01 9.87
N CYS A 144 -6.17 -12.77 9.61
CA CYS A 144 -6.93 -11.58 10.02
C CYS A 144 -8.34 -11.55 9.39
N LEU A 145 -8.46 -11.87 8.10
CA LEU A 145 -9.74 -11.92 7.41
C LEU A 145 -10.64 -13.02 7.96
N ASN A 146 -10.09 -14.21 8.23
CA ASN A 146 -10.83 -15.33 8.80
C ASN A 146 -11.30 -15.01 10.23
N ALA A 147 -10.42 -14.41 11.05
CA ALA A 147 -10.79 -13.96 12.40
C ALA A 147 -11.92 -12.93 12.36
N ALA A 148 -11.83 -11.90 11.52
CA ALA A 148 -12.89 -10.90 11.36
C ALA A 148 -14.21 -11.54 10.92
N LYS A 149 -14.18 -12.50 10.00
CA LYS A 149 -15.36 -13.25 9.55
C LYS A 149 -16.00 -14.05 10.67
N LYS A 150 -15.20 -14.74 11.50
CA LYS A 150 -15.70 -15.51 12.66
C LYS A 150 -16.30 -14.60 13.72
N MET A 151 -15.68 -13.44 13.98
CA MET A 151 -16.20 -12.40 14.89
C MET A 151 -17.41 -11.66 14.30
N LYS A 152 -17.78 -11.88 13.04
CA LYS A 152 -18.85 -11.17 12.30
C LYS A 152 -18.64 -9.64 12.25
N ILE A 153 -17.41 -9.20 12.09
CA ILE A 153 -17.00 -7.80 11.91
C ILE A 153 -16.41 -7.58 10.54
N GLN A 154 -16.42 -6.34 10.05
CA GLN A 154 -15.91 -6.00 8.72
C GLN A 154 -14.40 -6.24 8.61
N ASN A 155 -13.66 -5.82 9.63
CA ASN A 155 -12.24 -6.09 9.80
C ASN A 155 -11.87 -5.98 11.29
N LEU A 156 -10.64 -6.37 11.66
CA LEU A 156 -10.21 -6.37 13.05
C LEU A 156 -10.13 -4.97 13.67
N CYS A 157 -9.86 -3.93 12.86
CA CYS A 157 -9.81 -2.55 13.34
C CYS A 157 -11.19 -1.99 13.79
N ALA A 158 -12.28 -2.68 13.46
CA ALA A 158 -13.62 -2.32 13.93
C ALA A 158 -13.87 -2.66 15.42
N LYS A 159 -12.91 -3.34 16.07
CA LYS A 159 -13.02 -3.77 17.48
C LYS A 159 -11.82 -3.20 18.26
N THR A 160 -12.07 -2.82 19.51
CA THR A 160 -11.05 -2.20 20.38
C THR A 160 -10.51 -3.14 21.45
N LYS A 161 -11.09 -4.33 21.60
CA LYS A 161 -10.65 -5.37 22.55
C LYS A 161 -11.19 -6.73 22.15
N ILE A 162 -10.46 -7.76 22.52
CA ILE A 162 -10.86 -9.18 22.39
C ILE A 162 -11.63 -9.56 23.64
N ASP A 163 -12.79 -10.20 23.48
CA ASP A 163 -13.63 -10.73 24.55
C ASP A 163 -13.54 -12.25 24.68
N GLU A 164 -14.19 -12.82 25.72
CA GLU A 164 -14.16 -14.25 25.98
C GLU A 164 -14.78 -15.09 24.86
N ASN A 165 -15.79 -14.57 24.17
CA ASN A 165 -16.42 -15.26 23.05
C ASN A 165 -15.47 -15.34 21.85
N ASP A 166 -14.70 -14.27 21.59
CA ASP A 166 -13.68 -14.27 20.54
C ASP A 166 -12.62 -15.34 20.79
N VAL A 167 -12.18 -15.48 22.05
CA VAL A 167 -11.20 -16.51 22.45
C VAL A 167 -11.72 -17.92 22.17
N GLN A 168 -13.03 -18.15 22.33
CA GLN A 168 -13.64 -19.47 22.11
C GLN A 168 -13.80 -19.84 20.63
N ILE A 169 -13.96 -18.84 19.75
CA ILE A 169 -14.27 -19.09 18.32
C ILE A 169 -13.04 -19.03 17.40
N LEU A 170 -11.94 -18.43 17.88
CA LEU A 170 -10.72 -18.28 17.11
C LEU A 170 -9.73 -19.42 17.36
N SER A 171 -8.97 -19.79 16.34
CA SER A 171 -7.79 -20.64 16.54
C SER A 171 -6.66 -19.84 17.20
N ASP A 172 -5.63 -20.53 17.73
CA ASP A 172 -4.48 -19.89 18.36
C ASP A 172 -3.80 -18.88 17.43
N ASP A 173 -3.63 -19.21 16.15
CA ASP A 173 -3.02 -18.33 15.16
C ASP A 173 -3.90 -17.11 14.87
N GLU A 174 -5.20 -17.29 14.71
CA GLU A 174 -6.16 -16.20 14.51
C GLU A 174 -6.23 -15.30 15.75
N LEU A 175 -6.19 -15.88 16.94
CA LEU A 175 -6.18 -15.13 18.20
C LEU A 175 -4.89 -14.30 18.33
N ASN A 176 -3.74 -14.87 17.97
CA ASN A 176 -2.46 -14.16 18.02
C ASN A 176 -2.43 -12.97 17.08
N VAL A 177 -2.85 -13.12 15.83
CA VAL A 177 -2.92 -11.98 14.89
C VAL A 177 -3.95 -10.95 15.34
N SER A 178 -5.08 -11.38 15.90
CA SER A 178 -6.13 -10.48 16.42
C SER A 178 -5.64 -9.64 17.61
N LYS A 179 -4.92 -10.25 18.55
CA LYS A 179 -4.30 -9.54 19.69
C LYS A 179 -3.26 -8.50 19.29
N HIS A 180 -2.67 -8.66 18.10
CA HIS A 180 -1.69 -7.70 17.58
C HIS A 180 -2.36 -6.50 16.89
N VAL A 181 -3.54 -6.69 16.32
CA VAL A 181 -4.25 -5.67 15.54
C VAL A 181 -5.26 -4.90 16.38
N ILE A 182 -5.96 -5.56 17.31
CA ILE A 182 -6.95 -5.00 18.22
C ILE A 182 -6.27 -4.50 19.50
#